data_873ef37dd0db836bbf3c1114919c7b0a
#
_entry.id   873ef37dd0db836bbf3c1114919c7b0a
#
_cell.length_a   1.000
_cell.length_b   1.000
_cell.length_c   1.000
_cell.angle_alpha   90.00
_cell.angle_beta   90.00
_cell.angle_gamma   90.00
#
_symmetry.space_group_name_H-M   'P 1'
#
loop_
_entity.id
_entity.type
_entity.pdbx_description
1 polymer ?
#
loop_
_entity_poly.entity_id
_entity_poly.type
_entity_poly.pdbx_seq_one_letter_code
_entity_poly.pdbx_strand_id
1 'polypeptide(L)'
;MKARIPVTKDPAAVLLYGADESTREKLAGILKSMGLPYRLAQAGQEGESVGYLLGLAGYAHTQAAASDVVPETCLVMCGLEEAQLDGLLGAMKAAGIIIPLKAIATPHNKGWSLAQLMRELRREREALRPV
;
A
#
# COMPACT_ATOMS: atom_id res chain seq x y z
N MET A 1 -9.06 -7.54 33.57
CA MET A 1 -8.61 -6.96 32.35
C MET A 1 -7.44 -7.77 31.81
N LYS A 2 -7.50 -8.09 30.63
CA LYS A 2 -6.43 -8.84 30.13
C LYS A 2 -5.19 -8.02 29.99
N ALA A 3 -4.14 -8.58 30.48
CA ALA A 3 -2.87 -7.98 30.28
C ALA A 3 -2.54 -8.16 28.81
N ARG A 4 -2.43 -7.10 28.12
CA ARG A 4 -2.05 -7.25 26.76
C ARG A 4 -0.75 -6.53 26.56
N ILE A 5 0.08 -7.15 25.81
CA ILE A 5 1.29 -6.51 25.38
C ILE A 5 0.86 -5.39 24.46
N PRO A 6 1.23 -4.15 24.77
CA PRO A 6 0.88 -3.06 23.88
C PRO A 6 1.53 -3.33 22.53
N VAL A 7 0.73 -3.65 21.57
CA VAL A 7 1.22 -3.72 20.22
C VAL A 7 1.25 -2.31 19.71
N THR A 8 2.44 -1.81 19.45
CA THR A 8 2.57 -0.49 18.87
C THR A 8 2.00 -0.56 17.47
N LYS A 9 0.85 0.04 17.31
CA LYS A 9 0.23 0.09 16.01
C LYS A 9 0.98 1.10 15.15
N ASP A 10 1.25 0.72 13.92
CA ASP A 10 1.86 1.63 12.98
C ASP A 10 0.93 2.83 12.74
N PRO A 11 1.49 4.01 12.48
CA PRO A 11 0.67 5.15 12.09
C PRO A 11 -0.10 4.84 10.82
N ALA A 12 -1.30 5.39 10.72
CA ALA A 12 -2.09 5.24 9.50
C ALA A 12 -1.36 5.91 8.34
N ALA A 13 -1.22 5.20 7.25
CA ALA A 13 -0.59 5.73 6.05
C ALA A 13 -1.00 4.89 4.85
N VAL A 14 -1.00 5.51 3.68
CA VAL A 14 -1.33 4.84 2.44
C VAL A 14 -0.21 5.11 1.45
N LEU A 15 0.20 4.07 0.74
CA LEU A 15 1.24 4.16 -0.29
C LEU A 15 0.63 3.87 -1.65
N LEU A 16 0.87 4.71 -2.62
CA LEU A 16 0.35 4.55 -3.97
C LEU A 16 1.52 4.53 -4.95
N TYR A 17 1.50 3.57 -5.86
CA TYR A 17 2.52 3.43 -6.89
C TYR A 17 1.87 3.18 -8.25
N GLY A 18 2.38 3.85 -9.26
CA GLY A 18 2.03 3.52 -10.65
C GLY A 18 0.66 3.99 -11.12
N ALA A 19 0.02 4.89 -10.39
CA ALA A 19 -1.28 5.40 -10.78
C ALA A 19 -1.14 6.54 -11.78
N ASP A 20 -2.11 6.66 -12.68
CA ASP A 20 -2.17 7.81 -13.56
C ASP A 20 -2.61 9.07 -12.79
N GLU A 21 -2.51 10.19 -13.44
CA GLU A 21 -2.81 11.48 -12.80
C GLU A 21 -4.24 11.54 -12.29
N SER A 22 -5.19 11.09 -13.08
CA SER A 22 -6.60 11.12 -12.70
C SER A 22 -6.86 10.28 -11.44
N THR A 23 -6.32 9.08 -11.41
CA THR A 23 -6.45 8.19 -10.25
C THR A 23 -5.80 8.80 -9.03
N ARG A 24 -4.60 9.36 -9.18
CA ARG A 24 -3.90 10.01 -8.07
C ARG A 24 -4.71 11.16 -7.49
N GLU A 25 -5.26 12.00 -8.35
CA GLU A 25 -6.04 13.16 -7.89
C GLU A 25 -7.29 12.73 -7.14
N LYS A 26 -8.02 11.78 -7.69
CA LYS A 26 -9.25 11.29 -7.04
C LYS A 26 -8.94 10.65 -5.70
N LEU A 27 -7.91 9.81 -5.67
CA LEU A 27 -7.54 9.13 -4.44
C LEU A 27 -7.02 10.12 -3.40
N ALA A 28 -6.22 11.09 -3.82
CA ALA A 28 -5.72 12.12 -2.92
C ALA A 28 -6.87 12.88 -2.26
N GLY A 29 -7.90 13.21 -3.03
CA GLY A 29 -9.08 13.88 -2.48
C GLY A 29 -9.79 13.04 -1.43
N ILE A 30 -9.94 11.74 -1.70
CA ILE A 30 -10.57 10.81 -0.74
C ILE A 30 -9.74 10.71 0.53
N LEU A 31 -8.43 10.49 0.38
CA LEU A 31 -7.55 10.32 1.54
C LEU A 31 -7.50 11.59 2.38
N LYS A 32 -7.46 12.74 1.73
CA LYS A 32 -7.45 14.01 2.42
C LYS A 32 -8.74 14.22 3.21
N SER A 33 -9.88 13.90 2.61
CA SER A 33 -11.17 14.04 3.29
C SER A 33 -11.30 13.09 4.48
N MET A 34 -10.59 11.97 4.46
CA MET A 34 -10.58 11.02 5.57
C MET A 34 -9.48 11.32 6.59
N GLY A 35 -8.64 12.32 6.34
CA GLY A 35 -7.53 12.63 7.23
C GLY A 35 -6.43 11.59 7.22
N LEU A 36 -6.28 10.86 6.12
CA LEU A 36 -5.28 9.80 6.01
C LEU A 36 -4.05 10.30 5.27
N PRO A 37 -2.86 10.25 5.90
CA PRO A 37 -1.62 10.58 5.21
C PRO A 37 -1.35 9.60 4.07
N TYR A 38 -0.75 10.07 3.00
CA TYR A 38 -0.38 9.19 1.93
C TYR A 38 0.94 9.60 1.31
N ARG A 39 1.59 8.66 0.67
CA ARG A 39 2.85 8.85 -0.01
C ARG A 39 2.78 8.23 -1.39
N LEU A 40 3.51 8.81 -2.32
CA LEU A 40 3.60 8.30 -3.67
C LEU A 40 4.98 7.67 -3.84
N ALA A 41 5.03 6.42 -4.27
CA ALA A 41 6.29 5.81 -4.65
C ALA A 41 6.57 6.19 -6.10
N GLN A 42 7.80 6.61 -6.34
CA GLN A 42 8.22 7.08 -7.65
C GLN A 42 8.84 5.94 -8.46
N ALA A 43 8.87 6.12 -9.77
CA ALA A 43 9.62 5.21 -10.61
C ALA A 43 11.09 5.22 -10.16
N GLY A 44 11.65 4.05 -10.03
CA GLY A 44 13.01 3.89 -9.51
C GLY A 44 13.06 3.53 -8.04
N GLN A 45 11.94 3.63 -7.32
CA GLN A 45 11.90 3.28 -5.89
C GLN A 45 11.38 1.88 -5.62
N GLU A 46 11.21 1.07 -6.65
CA GLU A 46 10.62 -0.25 -6.51
C GLU A 46 11.48 -1.21 -5.68
N GLY A 47 12.78 -0.91 -5.55
CA GLY A 47 13.66 -1.71 -4.70
C GLY A 47 13.63 -1.33 -3.24
N GLU A 48 12.98 -0.23 -2.88
CA GLU A 48 12.87 0.19 -1.50
C GLU A 48 11.87 -0.69 -0.76
N SER A 49 12.08 -0.86 0.56
CA SER A 49 11.13 -1.63 1.34
C SER A 49 9.80 -0.90 1.46
N VAL A 50 8.75 -1.67 1.58
CA VAL A 50 7.40 -1.12 1.79
C VAL A 50 7.39 -0.23 3.02
N GLY A 51 8.04 -0.67 4.12
CA GLY A 51 8.11 0.13 5.34
C GLY A 51 8.80 1.48 5.14
N TYR A 52 9.89 1.49 4.37
CA TYR A 52 10.57 2.74 4.07
C TYR A 52 9.66 3.69 3.27
N LEU A 53 9.01 3.16 2.25
CA LEU A 53 8.14 3.97 1.39
C LEU A 53 6.92 4.49 2.15
N LEU A 54 6.46 3.76 3.16
CA LEU A 54 5.38 4.22 4.02
C LEU A 54 5.85 5.24 5.06
N GLY A 55 7.16 5.42 5.19
CA GLY A 55 7.71 6.34 6.18
C GLY A 55 7.79 5.78 7.57
N LEU A 56 7.80 4.47 7.72
CA LEU A 56 7.85 3.82 9.03
C LEU A 56 9.26 3.83 9.58
N ALA A 57 9.38 4.00 10.90
CA ALA A 57 10.67 3.94 11.58
C ALA A 57 11.26 2.55 11.48
N GLY A 58 12.58 2.46 11.40
CA GLY A 58 13.28 1.19 11.37
C GLY A 58 13.55 0.64 9.98
N TYR A 59 13.13 1.34 8.94
CA TYR A 59 13.36 0.92 7.55
C TYR A 59 14.23 1.95 6.87
N ALA A 60 15.41 1.53 6.44
CA ALA A 60 16.39 2.43 5.87
C ALA A 60 16.25 2.50 4.35
N HIS A 61 16.63 3.65 3.82
CA HIS A 61 16.75 3.82 2.37
C HIS A 61 17.78 2.83 1.84
N THR A 62 17.46 2.21 0.71
CA THR A 62 18.40 1.37 0.00
C THR A 62 18.54 1.90 -1.41
N GLN A 63 19.72 1.68 -2.00
CA GLN A 63 19.93 2.07 -3.38
C GLN A 63 19.72 0.89 -4.33
N ALA A 64 19.18 -0.22 -3.81
CA ALA A 64 19.00 -1.40 -4.61
C ALA A 64 17.98 -1.13 -5.73
N ALA A 65 18.37 -1.46 -6.94
CA ALA A 65 17.45 -1.41 -8.06
C ALA A 65 16.61 -2.67 -8.07
N ALA A 66 15.36 -2.54 -8.45
CA ALA A 66 14.49 -3.70 -8.59
C ALA A 66 14.46 -4.13 -10.05
N SER A 67 14.44 -5.45 -10.25
CA SER A 67 14.17 -6.02 -11.56
C SER A 67 12.76 -6.61 -11.56
N ASP A 68 12.24 -6.88 -12.73
CA ASP A 68 10.93 -7.54 -12.87
C ASP A 68 9.81 -6.81 -12.15
N VAL A 69 9.79 -5.49 -12.30
CA VAL A 69 8.73 -4.67 -11.74
C VAL A 69 7.44 -4.93 -12.50
N VAL A 70 6.37 -5.24 -11.76
CA VAL A 70 5.07 -5.45 -12.36
C VAL A 70 4.50 -4.10 -12.81
N PRO A 71 4.11 -3.95 -14.07
CA PRO A 71 3.63 -2.64 -14.57
C PRO A 71 2.16 -2.42 -14.27
N GLU A 72 1.80 -2.45 -12.99
CA GLU A 72 0.43 -2.25 -12.55
C GLU A 72 0.40 -1.28 -11.38
N THR A 73 -0.76 -0.67 -11.17
CA THR A 73 -0.95 0.23 -10.03
C THR A 73 -1.07 -0.59 -8.74
N CYS A 74 -0.43 -0.12 -7.69
CA CYS A 74 -0.43 -0.78 -6.40
C CYS A 74 -0.80 0.20 -5.29
N LEU A 75 -1.66 -0.25 -4.38
CA LEU A 75 -2.04 0.52 -3.19
C LEU A 75 -1.73 -0.31 -1.96
N VAL A 76 -0.99 0.27 -1.02
CA VAL A 76 -0.69 -0.39 0.25
C VAL A 76 -1.28 0.45 1.37
N MET A 77 -2.07 -0.18 2.21
CA MET A 77 -2.73 0.49 3.33
C MET A 77 -2.11 0.01 4.64
N CYS A 78 -1.74 0.96 5.49
CA CYS A 78 -1.03 0.66 6.73
C CYS A 78 -1.70 1.35 7.91
N GLY A 79 -1.89 0.60 8.99
CA GLY A 79 -2.35 1.17 10.25
C GLY A 79 -3.79 1.66 10.26
N LEU A 80 -4.60 1.25 9.29
CA LEU A 80 -6.00 1.67 9.25
C LEU A 80 -6.85 0.80 10.16
N GLU A 81 -7.81 1.43 10.83
CA GLU A 81 -8.83 0.67 11.53
C GLU A 81 -9.82 0.12 10.52
N GLU A 82 -10.57 -0.89 10.95
CA GLU A 82 -11.50 -1.56 10.06
C GLU A 82 -12.48 -0.60 9.41
N ALA A 83 -13.02 0.33 10.19
CA ALA A 83 -13.95 1.31 9.65
C ALA A 83 -13.30 2.23 8.62
N GLN A 84 -12.04 2.59 8.85
CA GLN A 84 -11.30 3.42 7.90
C GLN A 84 -11.03 2.66 6.60
N LEU A 85 -10.65 1.39 6.73
CA LEU A 85 -10.40 0.55 5.57
C LEU A 85 -11.66 0.40 4.73
N ASP A 86 -12.77 0.06 5.37
CA ASP A 86 -14.04 -0.09 4.68
C ASP A 86 -14.48 1.22 4.03
N GLY A 87 -14.31 2.33 4.73
CA GLY A 87 -14.65 3.64 4.18
C GLY A 87 -13.82 4.00 2.96
N LEU A 88 -12.52 3.72 3.02
CA LEU A 88 -11.64 4.01 1.90
C LEU A 88 -12.00 3.16 0.68
N LEU A 89 -12.16 1.86 0.88
CA LEU A 89 -12.50 0.97 -0.24
C LEU A 89 -13.86 1.31 -0.83
N GLY A 90 -14.83 1.66 0.02
CA GLY A 90 -16.15 2.08 -0.46
C GLY A 90 -16.11 3.38 -1.24
N ALA A 91 -15.33 4.36 -0.78
CA ALA A 91 -15.20 5.63 -1.47
C ALA A 91 -14.50 5.46 -2.82
N MET A 92 -13.49 4.58 -2.87
CA MET A 92 -12.81 4.28 -4.12
C MET A 92 -13.76 3.65 -5.13
N LYS A 93 -14.56 2.69 -4.67
CA LYS A 93 -15.54 2.06 -5.54
C LYS A 93 -16.56 3.07 -6.06
N ALA A 94 -17.05 3.94 -5.19
CA ALA A 94 -18.01 4.97 -5.59
C ALA A 94 -17.42 5.95 -6.60
N ALA A 95 -16.12 6.20 -6.52
CA ALA A 95 -15.42 7.11 -7.44
C ALA A 95 -14.96 6.42 -8.73
N GLY A 96 -15.20 5.11 -8.86
CA GLY A 96 -14.76 4.37 -10.04
C GLY A 96 -13.27 4.11 -10.09
N ILE A 97 -12.60 4.16 -8.94
CA ILE A 97 -11.16 3.90 -8.88
C ILE A 97 -10.93 2.41 -8.82
N ILE A 98 -10.21 1.89 -9.79
CA ILE A 98 -9.87 0.47 -9.86
C ILE A 98 -8.36 0.35 -9.74
N ILE A 99 -7.91 -0.33 -8.69
CA ILE A 99 -6.48 -0.56 -8.47
C ILE A 99 -6.27 -2.06 -8.44
N PRO A 100 -5.52 -2.60 -9.41
CA PRO A 100 -5.38 -4.06 -9.53
C PRO A 100 -4.67 -4.73 -8.36
N LEU A 101 -3.70 -4.05 -7.75
CA LEU A 101 -2.92 -4.63 -6.66
C LEU A 101 -3.14 -3.83 -5.40
N LYS A 102 -3.81 -4.43 -4.40
CA LYS A 102 -4.05 -3.79 -3.11
C LYS A 102 -3.58 -4.71 -2.00
N ALA A 103 -2.93 -4.14 -1.00
CA ALA A 103 -2.43 -4.90 0.13
C ALA A 103 -2.56 -4.12 1.42
N ILE A 104 -2.65 -4.85 2.52
CA ILE A 104 -2.52 -4.29 3.85
C ILE A 104 -1.10 -4.57 4.31
N ALA A 105 -0.40 -3.56 4.79
CA ALA A 105 0.94 -3.73 5.33
C ALA A 105 0.88 -4.58 6.61
N THR A 106 1.73 -5.58 6.68
CA THR A 106 1.79 -6.50 7.82
C THR A 106 3.24 -6.56 8.30
N PRO A 107 3.48 -7.04 9.53
CA PRO A 107 4.86 -7.26 9.97
C PRO A 107 5.65 -8.13 9.01
N HIS A 108 4.95 -9.02 8.29
CA HIS A 108 5.58 -9.92 7.36
C HIS A 108 6.05 -9.22 6.08
N ASN A 109 5.22 -8.35 5.50
CA ASN A 109 5.53 -7.77 4.19
C ASN A 109 6.17 -6.38 4.23
N LYS A 110 6.23 -5.73 5.40
CA LYS A 110 6.82 -4.39 5.49
C LYS A 110 8.29 -4.37 5.12
N GLY A 111 9.00 -5.48 5.33
CA GLY A 111 10.40 -5.59 4.98
C GLY A 111 10.66 -5.96 3.52
N TRP A 112 9.65 -6.34 2.79
CA TRP A 112 9.81 -6.67 1.38
C TRP A 112 10.01 -5.42 0.55
N SER A 113 10.72 -5.54 -0.56
CA SER A 113 10.72 -4.44 -1.52
C SER A 113 9.31 -4.29 -2.12
N LEU A 114 9.00 -3.10 -2.57
CA LEU A 114 7.72 -2.88 -3.24
C LEU A 114 7.57 -3.82 -4.43
N ALA A 115 8.64 -4.01 -5.21
CA ALA A 115 8.59 -4.92 -6.35
C ALA A 115 8.24 -6.34 -5.93
N GLN A 116 8.80 -6.82 -4.83
CA GLN A 116 8.49 -8.15 -4.33
C GLN A 116 7.03 -8.26 -3.91
N LEU A 117 6.53 -7.26 -3.19
CA LEU A 117 5.12 -7.25 -2.78
C LEU A 117 4.21 -7.30 -4.00
N MET A 118 4.49 -6.50 -5.01
CA MET A 118 3.66 -6.46 -6.21
C MET A 118 3.65 -7.81 -6.93
N ARG A 119 4.81 -8.47 -7.00
CA ARG A 119 4.89 -9.80 -7.62
C ARG A 119 4.06 -10.82 -6.84
N GLU A 120 4.12 -10.77 -5.51
CA GLU A 120 3.34 -11.69 -4.68
C GLU A 120 1.85 -11.44 -4.82
N LEU A 121 1.43 -10.18 -4.86
CA LEU A 121 0.03 -9.84 -5.06
C LEU A 121 -0.47 -10.31 -6.42
N ARG A 122 0.35 -10.16 -7.44
CA ARG A 122 -0.01 -10.63 -8.78
C ARG A 122 -0.12 -12.14 -8.80
N ARG A 123 0.80 -12.82 -8.14
CA ARG A 123 0.76 -14.29 -8.04
C ARG A 123 -0.50 -14.77 -7.34
N GLU A 124 -0.88 -14.12 -6.24
CA GLU A 124 -2.09 -14.45 -5.52
C GLU A 124 -3.32 -14.26 -6.39
N ARG A 125 -3.38 -13.16 -7.12
CA ARG A 125 -4.49 -12.88 -8.00
C ARG A 125 -4.60 -13.95 -9.10
N GLU A 126 -3.48 -14.35 -9.68
CA GLU A 126 -3.48 -15.38 -10.72
C GLU A 126 -3.92 -16.74 -10.16
N ALA A 127 -3.49 -17.06 -8.93
CA ALA A 127 -3.87 -18.31 -8.29
C ALA A 127 -5.36 -18.40 -7.97
N LEU A 128 -6.01 -17.26 -7.73
CA LEU A 128 -7.42 -17.19 -7.40
C LEU A 128 -8.31 -17.09 -8.65
N ARG A 129 -7.70 -16.93 -9.81
CA ARG A 129 -8.47 -16.79 -11.03
C ARG A 129 -9.16 -18.13 -11.37
N PRO A 130 -10.44 -18.12 -11.68
CA PRO A 130 -11.12 -19.36 -12.08
C PRO A 130 -10.51 -19.89 -13.38
N VAL A 131 -10.43 -21.19 -13.45
CA VAL A 131 -9.86 -21.85 -14.62
C VAL A 131 -10.95 -22.05 -15.68
#